data_01d18c27e7a96c11fd792aa585df79f8
#
_entry.id   01d18c27e7a96c11fd792aa585df79f8
#
_cell.length_a   1.000
_cell.length_b   1.000
_cell.length_c   1.000
_cell.angle_alpha   90.00
_cell.angle_beta   90.00
_cell.angle_gamma   90.00
#
_symmetry.space_group_name_H-M   'P 1'
#
loop_
_entity.id
_entity.type
_entity.pdbx_description
1 polymer ?
#
loop_
_entity_poly.entity_id
_entity_poly.type
_entity_poly.pdbx_seq_one_letter_code
_entity_poly.pdbx_strand_id
1 'polypeptide(L)'
;MRLSLAAFFMSKKPETLFSNQLIKNLNQVFFTRIENKHGGGVPDLYCAYNNKSAFLELKIKTKQNKLLISPLQISWNFKHFQKNPINYYLVKDPRRKIIELYDGDQGRELLENADSVGASLSFDRENWHLLTTYLFH
;
A
#
# COMPACT_ATOMS: atom_id res chain seq x y z
N MET A 1 -34.87 0.29 2.92
CA MET A 1 -34.45 1.47 2.15
C MET A 1 -33.41 1.04 1.12
N ARG A 2 -33.60 1.48 -0.08
CA ARG A 2 -32.70 1.10 -1.18
C ARG A 2 -31.66 2.17 -1.39
N LEU A 3 -30.37 1.80 -1.23
CA LEU A 3 -29.29 2.73 -1.50
C LEU A 3 -29.14 2.93 -3.01
N SER A 4 -28.85 4.16 -3.42
CA SER A 4 -28.48 4.44 -4.80
C SER A 4 -27.14 3.79 -5.13
N LEU A 5 -26.87 3.56 -6.41
CA LEU A 5 -25.58 3.03 -6.87
C LEU A 5 -24.42 3.92 -6.44
N ALA A 6 -24.62 5.26 -6.52
CA ALA A 6 -23.59 6.21 -6.09
C ALA A 6 -23.31 6.08 -4.58
N ALA A 7 -24.35 5.94 -3.75
CA ALA A 7 -24.16 5.76 -2.30
C ALA A 7 -23.46 4.44 -1.98
N PHE A 8 -23.72 3.38 -2.75
CA PHE A 8 -23.05 2.11 -2.59
C PHE A 8 -21.54 2.24 -2.84
N PHE A 9 -21.13 2.90 -3.92
CA PHE A 9 -19.71 3.11 -4.21
C PHE A 9 -19.06 4.03 -3.20
N MET A 10 -19.74 5.06 -2.73
CA MET A 10 -19.22 5.99 -1.74
C MET A 10 -19.03 5.36 -0.37
N SER A 11 -19.71 4.23 -0.08
CA SER A 11 -19.54 3.52 1.20
C SER A 11 -18.25 2.71 1.28
N LYS A 12 -17.55 2.47 0.15
CA LYS A 12 -16.30 1.74 0.16
C LYS A 12 -15.17 2.61 0.70
N LYS A 13 -14.35 2.02 1.57
CA LYS A 13 -13.17 2.70 2.11
C LYS A 13 -12.19 3.03 0.97
N PRO A 14 -11.53 4.21 1.03
CA PRO A 14 -10.54 4.58 0.00
C PRO A 14 -9.45 3.54 -0.21
N GLU A 15 -8.97 2.90 0.85
CA GLU A 15 -7.95 1.84 0.74
C GLU A 15 -8.47 0.61 -0.01
N THR A 16 -9.76 0.28 0.14
CA THR A 16 -10.38 -0.81 -0.63
C THR A 16 -10.40 -0.48 -2.11
N LEU A 17 -10.75 0.76 -2.47
CA LEU A 17 -10.73 1.22 -3.86
C LEU A 17 -9.31 1.20 -4.43
N PHE A 18 -8.33 1.61 -3.64
CA PHE A 18 -6.93 1.60 -4.02
C PHE A 18 -6.45 0.15 -4.25
N SER A 19 -6.78 -0.76 -3.34
CA SER A 19 -6.49 -2.18 -3.47
C SER A 19 -7.08 -2.76 -4.77
N ASN A 20 -8.35 -2.44 -5.07
CA ASN A 20 -9.01 -2.89 -6.30
C ASN A 20 -8.31 -2.36 -7.55
N GLN A 21 -7.90 -1.09 -7.53
CA GLN A 21 -7.17 -0.46 -8.63
C GLN A 21 -5.83 -1.16 -8.87
N LEU A 22 -5.08 -1.42 -7.82
CA LEU A 22 -3.81 -2.13 -7.86
C LEU A 22 -3.96 -3.53 -8.50
N ILE A 23 -4.88 -4.31 -7.98
CA ILE A 23 -5.11 -5.69 -8.44
C ILE A 23 -5.53 -5.70 -9.91
N LYS A 24 -6.39 -4.78 -10.32
CA LYS A 24 -6.85 -4.66 -11.70
C LYS A 24 -5.70 -4.34 -12.66
N ASN A 25 -4.80 -3.44 -12.26
CA ASN A 25 -3.71 -2.97 -13.12
C ASN A 25 -2.52 -3.92 -13.15
N LEU A 26 -2.34 -4.75 -12.13
CA LEU A 26 -1.30 -5.79 -12.09
C LEU A 26 -1.93 -7.17 -12.22
N ASN A 27 -2.67 -7.39 -13.31
CA ASN A 27 -3.49 -8.59 -13.49
C ASN A 27 -2.69 -9.89 -13.63
N GLN A 28 -1.38 -9.83 -13.89
CA GLN A 28 -0.51 -11.01 -13.96
C GLN A 28 0.04 -11.41 -12.59
N VAL A 29 -0.06 -10.54 -11.60
CA VAL A 29 0.45 -10.78 -10.24
C VAL A 29 -0.61 -11.52 -9.44
N PHE A 30 -0.19 -12.54 -8.70
CA PHE A 30 -1.07 -13.21 -7.74
C PHE A 30 -1.17 -12.36 -6.49
N PHE A 31 -2.40 -12.08 -6.05
CA PHE A 31 -2.67 -11.31 -4.84
C PHE A 31 -3.50 -12.11 -3.84
N THR A 32 -3.17 -11.97 -2.57
CA THR A 32 -4.01 -12.42 -1.46
C THR A 32 -4.25 -11.26 -0.52
N ARG A 33 -5.51 -10.97 -0.22
CA ARG A 33 -5.87 -10.02 0.83
C ARG A 33 -5.72 -10.69 2.18
N ILE A 34 -5.01 -10.04 3.07
CA ILE A 34 -4.77 -10.56 4.40
C ILE A 34 -5.81 -9.96 5.34
N GLU A 35 -6.67 -10.81 5.91
CA GLU A 35 -7.62 -10.37 6.92
C GLU A 35 -6.94 -10.39 8.27
N ASN A 36 -6.90 -9.22 8.92
CA ASN A 36 -6.27 -9.06 10.21
C ASN A 36 -7.33 -8.90 11.31
N LYS A 37 -7.98 -10.01 11.67
CA LYS A 37 -9.09 -10.01 12.63
C LYS A 37 -8.64 -9.66 14.04
N HIS A 38 -7.35 -9.76 14.34
CA HIS A 38 -6.82 -9.56 15.69
C HIS A 38 -5.90 -8.35 15.81
N GLY A 39 -5.86 -7.49 14.79
CA GLY A 39 -5.15 -6.21 14.86
C GLY A 39 -3.64 -6.31 15.01
N GLY A 40 -2.99 -7.32 14.45
CA GLY A 40 -1.56 -7.56 14.64
C GLY A 40 -0.61 -6.72 13.80
N GLY A 41 -1.11 -5.80 12.98
CA GLY A 41 -0.29 -4.93 12.14
C GLY A 41 0.23 -5.57 10.86
N VAL A 42 -0.25 -6.75 10.50
CA VAL A 42 0.12 -7.46 9.27
C VAL A 42 -0.30 -6.64 8.05
N PRO A 43 0.50 -6.59 6.98
CA PRO A 43 0.14 -5.84 5.77
C PRO A 43 -1.17 -6.30 5.12
N ASP A 44 -1.75 -5.42 4.30
CA ASP A 44 -3.04 -5.65 3.64
C ASP A 44 -2.99 -6.75 2.59
N LEU A 45 -1.89 -6.84 1.86
CA LEU A 45 -1.76 -7.72 0.70
C LEU A 45 -0.46 -8.50 0.72
N TYR A 46 -0.56 -9.76 0.33
CA TYR A 46 0.56 -10.57 -0.15
C TYR A 46 0.47 -10.64 -1.67
N CYS A 47 1.60 -10.55 -2.35
CA CYS A 47 1.63 -10.67 -3.81
C CYS A 47 2.84 -11.49 -4.26
N ALA A 48 2.67 -12.17 -5.40
CA ALA A 48 3.70 -13.04 -5.96
C ALA A 48 3.68 -13.02 -7.48
N TYR A 49 4.87 -12.98 -8.07
CA TYR A 49 5.06 -13.06 -9.50
C TYR A 49 6.55 -13.35 -9.78
N ASN A 50 6.81 -14.11 -10.84
CA ASN A 50 8.18 -14.37 -11.30
C ASN A 50 9.09 -14.94 -10.20
N ASN A 51 8.57 -15.91 -9.41
CA ASN A 51 9.27 -16.57 -8.31
C ASN A 51 9.68 -15.62 -7.17
N LYS A 52 9.12 -14.44 -7.11
CA LYS A 52 9.34 -13.46 -6.05
C LYS A 52 8.03 -13.12 -5.37
N SER A 53 8.11 -12.63 -4.15
CA SER A 53 6.93 -12.24 -3.40
C SER A 53 7.18 -10.93 -2.65
N ALA A 54 6.09 -10.27 -2.27
CA ALA A 54 6.15 -9.05 -1.49
C ALA A 54 4.89 -8.90 -0.64
N PHE A 55 5.01 -8.17 0.47
CA PHE A 55 3.88 -7.71 1.27
C PHE A 55 3.69 -6.22 1.05
N LEU A 56 2.45 -5.79 0.90
CA LEU A 56 2.13 -4.38 0.69
C LEU A 56 1.13 -3.90 1.75
N GLU A 57 1.51 -2.86 2.48
CA GLU A 57 0.63 -2.09 3.34
C GLU A 57 0.16 -0.89 2.53
N LEU A 58 -1.15 -0.78 2.30
CA LEU A 58 -1.71 0.28 1.47
C LEU A 58 -2.09 1.49 2.31
N LYS A 59 -1.66 2.66 1.89
CA LYS A 59 -1.95 3.92 2.56
C LYS A 59 -2.31 5.00 1.56
N ILE A 60 -3.16 5.93 1.98
CA ILE A 60 -3.54 7.09 1.19
C ILE A 60 -3.27 8.32 2.03
N LYS A 61 -2.53 9.28 1.48
CA LYS A 61 -2.29 10.55 2.18
C LYS A 61 -3.59 11.29 2.42
N THR A 62 -3.73 11.85 3.61
CA THR A 62 -4.87 12.68 3.98
C THR A 62 -4.81 14.03 3.25
N LYS A 63 -5.89 14.83 3.37
CA LYS A 63 -5.91 16.20 2.84
C LYS A 63 -4.81 17.08 3.44
N GLN A 64 -4.36 16.77 4.67
CA GLN A 64 -3.27 17.46 5.35
C GLN A 64 -1.90 16.88 4.98
N ASN A 65 -1.84 16.02 3.96
CA ASN A 65 -0.60 15.41 3.47
C ASN A 65 0.08 14.51 4.50
N LYS A 66 -0.71 13.80 5.30
CA LYS A 66 -0.23 12.90 6.35
C LYS A 66 -0.63 11.47 6.08
N LEU A 67 0.13 10.55 6.68
CA LEU A 67 -0.16 9.12 6.67
C LEU A 67 -0.55 8.66 8.07
N LEU A 68 -1.64 7.89 8.16
CA LEU A 68 -2.11 7.32 9.42
C LEU A 68 -1.63 5.88 9.48
N ILE A 69 -0.56 5.65 10.25
CA ILE A 69 0.04 4.33 10.42
C ILE A 69 0.00 3.98 11.92
N SER A 70 -0.58 2.83 12.25
CA SER A 70 -0.69 2.42 13.65
C SER A 70 0.65 1.95 14.21
N PRO A 71 0.86 2.01 15.53
CA PRO A 71 2.07 1.47 16.14
C PRO A 71 2.28 -0.01 15.84
N LEU A 72 1.21 -0.81 15.75
CA LEU A 72 1.31 -2.22 15.41
C LEU A 72 1.77 -2.43 13.97
N GLN A 73 1.29 -1.63 13.04
CA GLN A 73 1.74 -1.67 11.65
C GLN A 73 3.22 -1.30 11.54
N ILE A 74 3.65 -0.25 12.23
CA ILE A 74 5.05 0.18 12.25
C ILE A 74 5.93 -0.94 12.81
N SER A 75 5.54 -1.52 13.94
CA SER A 75 6.30 -2.57 14.60
C SER A 75 6.42 -3.83 13.74
N TRP A 76 5.30 -4.31 13.19
CA TRP A 76 5.31 -5.52 12.37
C TRP A 76 6.20 -5.32 11.13
N ASN A 77 6.01 -4.22 10.43
CA ASN A 77 6.75 -3.95 9.20
C ASN A 77 8.24 -3.76 9.46
N PHE A 78 8.60 -3.08 10.54
CA PHE A 78 10.00 -2.90 10.92
C PHE A 78 10.67 -4.24 11.21
N LYS A 79 10.05 -5.06 12.06
CA LYS A 79 10.62 -6.35 12.47
C LYS A 79 10.75 -7.31 11.29
N HIS A 80 9.73 -7.37 10.44
CA HIS A 80 9.77 -8.24 9.27
C HIS A 80 10.85 -7.80 8.28
N PHE A 81 10.96 -6.50 8.04
CA PHE A 81 11.94 -5.96 7.10
C PHE A 81 13.37 -6.31 7.52
N GLN A 82 13.65 -6.33 8.82
CA GLN A 82 14.97 -6.71 9.34
C GLN A 82 15.31 -8.17 9.04
N LYS A 83 14.31 -9.04 8.94
CA LYS A 83 14.51 -10.48 8.70
C LYS A 83 14.41 -10.83 7.22
N ASN A 84 13.51 -10.20 6.50
CA ASN A 84 13.31 -10.45 5.08
C ASN A 84 12.70 -9.18 4.43
N PRO A 85 13.51 -8.37 3.73
CA PRO A 85 13.11 -7.03 3.28
C PRO A 85 12.24 -7.07 2.01
N ILE A 86 11.13 -7.80 2.07
CA ILE A 86 10.16 -7.90 0.97
C ILE A 86 8.82 -7.24 1.29
N ASN A 87 8.75 -6.44 2.36
CA ASN A 87 7.54 -5.74 2.75
C ASN A 87 7.70 -4.23 2.59
N TYR A 88 6.62 -3.60 2.12
CA TYR A 88 6.63 -2.19 1.68
C TYR A 88 5.36 -1.49 2.09
N TYR A 89 5.44 -0.16 2.18
CA TYR A 89 4.27 0.71 2.17
C TYR A 89 4.05 1.20 0.74
N LEU A 90 2.85 1.00 0.22
CA LEU A 90 2.45 1.56 -1.06
C LEU A 90 1.47 2.71 -0.79
N VAL A 91 1.87 3.91 -1.17
CA VAL A 91 1.20 5.15 -0.76
C VAL A 91 0.64 5.86 -1.98
N LYS A 92 -0.67 6.12 -1.95
CA LYS A 92 -1.32 6.97 -2.94
C LYS A 92 -1.32 8.41 -2.45
N ASP A 93 -0.85 9.31 -3.30
CA ASP A 93 -0.89 10.75 -3.05
C ASP A 93 -1.89 11.38 -4.03
N PRO A 94 -3.15 11.62 -3.61
CA PRO A 94 -4.15 12.16 -4.52
C PRO A 94 -3.86 13.57 -5.00
N ARG A 95 -3.17 14.36 -4.17
CA ARG A 95 -2.85 15.76 -4.51
C ARG A 95 -1.87 15.82 -5.69
N ARG A 96 -0.80 15.04 -5.64
CA ARG A 96 0.22 15.00 -6.70
C ARG A 96 -0.11 13.99 -7.80
N LYS A 97 -1.15 13.17 -7.59
CA LYS A 97 -1.60 12.13 -8.55
C LYS A 97 -0.49 11.11 -8.83
N ILE A 98 0.26 10.74 -7.80
CA ILE A 98 1.32 9.73 -7.90
C ILE A 98 1.11 8.65 -6.85
N ILE A 99 1.80 7.54 -7.07
CA ILE A 99 1.89 6.42 -6.14
C ILE A 99 3.36 6.22 -5.82
N GLU A 100 3.65 6.02 -4.54
CA GLU A 100 5.01 5.93 -4.04
C GLU A 100 5.19 4.64 -3.24
N LEU A 101 6.33 4.00 -3.41
CA LEU A 101 6.70 2.79 -2.68
C LEU A 101 7.81 3.11 -1.69
N TYR A 102 7.62 2.71 -0.44
CA TYR A 102 8.60 2.89 0.63
C TYR A 102 8.92 1.56 1.28
N ASP A 103 10.15 1.42 1.75
CA ASP A 103 10.58 0.22 2.46
C ASP A 103 9.81 0.05 3.78
N GLY A 104 9.60 -1.20 4.17
CA GLY A 104 8.78 -1.52 5.36
C GLY A 104 9.35 -1.04 6.68
N ASP A 105 10.62 -0.68 6.74
CA ASP A 105 11.26 -0.15 7.96
C ASP A 105 11.09 1.37 8.13
N GLN A 106 10.42 2.04 7.18
CA GLN A 106 10.29 3.50 7.18
C GLN A 106 8.96 4.02 7.78
N GLY A 107 8.20 3.15 8.43
CA GLY A 107 6.86 3.52 8.92
C GLY A 107 6.86 4.68 9.91
N ARG A 108 7.82 4.74 10.83
CA ARG A 108 7.92 5.81 11.81
C ARG A 108 8.19 7.17 11.13
N GLU A 109 9.15 7.19 10.22
CA GLU A 109 9.52 8.40 9.48
C GLU A 109 8.36 8.88 8.62
N LEU A 110 7.65 7.95 7.99
CA LEU A 110 6.46 8.26 7.19
C LEU A 110 5.34 8.86 8.05
N LEU A 111 5.14 8.34 9.25
CA LEU A 111 4.14 8.87 10.18
C LEU A 111 4.49 10.28 10.64
N GLU A 112 5.76 10.52 10.96
CA GLU A 112 6.23 11.80 11.48
C GLU A 112 6.23 12.90 10.42
N ASN A 113 6.78 12.59 9.22
CA ASN A 113 6.84 13.56 8.11
C ASN A 113 7.06 12.80 6.79
N ALA A 114 5.96 12.45 6.12
CA ALA A 114 6.01 11.70 4.88
C ALA A 114 6.82 12.40 3.79
N ASP A 115 6.77 13.73 3.73
CA ASP A 115 7.46 14.50 2.69
C ASP A 115 8.98 14.47 2.84
N SER A 116 9.51 14.16 4.02
CA SER A 116 10.96 14.08 4.25
C SER A 116 11.55 12.73 3.87
N VAL A 117 10.72 11.73 3.55
CA VAL A 117 11.18 10.37 3.25
C VAL A 117 11.26 10.19 1.74
N GLY A 118 12.42 9.74 1.26
CA GLY A 118 12.60 9.42 -0.15
C GLY A 118 11.94 8.10 -0.50
N ALA A 119 11.08 8.09 -1.53
CA ALA A 119 10.47 6.89 -2.03
C ALA A 119 11.48 6.04 -2.81
N SER A 120 11.37 4.72 -2.67
CA SER A 120 12.16 3.78 -3.48
C SER A 120 11.70 3.76 -4.94
N LEU A 121 10.43 4.05 -5.16
CA LEU A 121 9.81 4.13 -6.48
C LEU A 121 8.67 5.14 -6.42
N SER A 122 8.53 5.93 -7.49
CA SER A 122 7.41 6.87 -7.64
C SER A 122 6.91 6.77 -9.07
N PHE A 123 5.59 6.68 -9.25
CA PHE A 123 5.00 6.53 -10.58
C PHE A 123 3.57 7.09 -10.60
N ASP A 124 3.08 7.44 -11.79
CA ASP A 124 1.68 7.80 -11.97
C ASP A 124 0.84 6.56 -12.34
N ARG A 125 -0.48 6.73 -12.30
CA ARG A 125 -1.43 5.63 -12.50
C ARG A 125 -1.42 5.02 -13.91
N GLU A 126 -0.68 5.58 -14.86
CA GLU A 126 -0.55 5.02 -16.20
C GLU A 126 0.69 4.14 -16.31
N ASN A 127 1.54 4.12 -15.29
CA ASN A 127 2.82 3.45 -15.29
C ASN A 127 2.91 2.34 -14.23
N TRP A 128 1.81 1.61 -14.02
CA TRP A 128 1.77 0.50 -13.04
C TRP A 128 2.82 -0.57 -13.29
N HIS A 129 3.24 -0.74 -14.54
CA HIS A 129 4.28 -1.71 -14.89
C HIS A 129 5.61 -1.46 -14.16
N LEU A 130 5.87 -0.21 -13.76
CA LEU A 130 7.08 0.12 -13.01
C LEU A 130 7.09 -0.57 -11.65
N LEU A 131 5.93 -0.72 -11.02
CA LEU A 131 5.82 -1.44 -9.75
C LEU A 131 6.13 -2.92 -9.94
N THR A 132 5.57 -3.56 -10.96
CA THR A 132 5.85 -4.96 -11.28
C THR A 132 7.34 -5.18 -11.52
N THR A 133 7.96 -4.31 -12.31
CA THR A 133 9.39 -4.39 -12.60
C THR A 133 10.23 -4.23 -11.33
N TYR A 134 9.89 -3.28 -10.49
CA TYR A 134 10.64 -3.03 -9.25
C TYR A 134 10.54 -4.20 -8.27
N LEU A 135 9.33 -4.73 -8.06
CA LEU A 135 9.10 -5.77 -7.05
C LEU A 135 9.56 -7.16 -7.49
N PHE A 136 9.47 -7.48 -8.79
CA PHE A 136 9.55 -8.87 -9.24
C PHE A 136 10.60 -9.14 -10.32
N HIS A 137 11.41 -8.17 -10.66
CA HIS A 137 12.49 -8.37 -11.66
C HIS A 137 13.90 -8.11 -11.18
#